data_3c2a73a14f854f6703800795401b690a
#
_entry.id   3c2a73a14f854f6703800795401b690a
#
_cell.length_a   1.000
_cell.length_b   1.000
_cell.length_c   1.000
_cell.angle_alpha   90.00
_cell.angle_beta   90.00
_cell.angle_gamma   90.00
#
_symmetry.space_group_name_H-M   'P 1'
#
loop_
_entity.id
_entity.type
_entity.pdbx_description
1 polymer ?
#
loop_
_entity_poly.entity_id
_entity_poly.type
_entity_poly.pdbx_seq_one_letter_code
_entity_poly.pdbx_strand_id
1 'polypeptide(L)'
;MPDLSFIRAEIEHLRRQIVRHRKEIQDLQRAGIATKSADELLVRMQAKVDGLCEERDRLVGDQRRKYPGTDKVINGPIERRFR
;
A
#
# COMPACT_ATOMS: atom_id res chain seq x y z
N MET A 1 -13.37 4.59 -14.02
CA MET A 1 -12.03 4.72 -13.48
C MET A 1 -12.09 4.83 -11.97
N PRO A 2 -11.29 4.08 -11.24
CA PRO A 2 -11.37 4.17 -9.78
C PRO A 2 -10.86 5.52 -9.28
N ASP A 3 -11.54 6.08 -8.33
CA ASP A 3 -11.11 7.32 -7.72
C ASP A 3 -10.26 7.04 -6.47
N LEU A 4 -9.80 8.09 -5.82
CA LEU A 4 -8.91 7.96 -4.68
C LEU A 4 -9.57 7.24 -3.51
N SER A 5 -10.84 7.51 -3.28
CA SER A 5 -11.58 6.84 -2.21
C SER A 5 -11.64 5.33 -2.43
N PHE A 6 -11.92 4.93 -3.65
CA PHE A 6 -11.97 3.52 -4.00
C PHE A 6 -10.63 2.85 -3.76
N ILE A 7 -9.56 3.50 -4.21
CA ILE A 7 -8.22 2.93 -4.07
C ILE A 7 -7.82 2.79 -2.60
N ARG A 8 -8.14 3.79 -1.79
CA ARG A 8 -7.86 3.72 -0.36
C ARG A 8 -8.62 2.59 0.31
N ALA A 9 -9.89 2.41 -0.07
CA ALA A 9 -10.69 1.33 0.49
C ALA A 9 -10.12 -0.04 0.11
N GLU A 10 -9.67 -0.18 -1.12
CA GLU A 10 -9.07 -1.43 -1.57
C GLU A 10 -7.78 -1.73 -0.83
N ILE A 11 -6.94 -0.71 -0.62
CA ILE A 11 -5.70 -0.88 0.13
C ILE A 11 -6.00 -1.37 1.55
N GLU A 12 -6.97 -0.75 2.23
CA GLU A 12 -7.38 -1.16 3.56
C GLU A 12 -7.84 -2.60 3.59
N HIS A 13 -8.69 -2.94 2.64
CA HIS A 13 -9.24 -4.28 2.54
C HIS A 13 -8.13 -5.32 2.38
N LEU A 14 -7.20 -5.06 1.48
CA LEU A 14 -6.11 -5.98 1.22
C LEU A 14 -5.15 -6.08 2.41
N ARG A 15 -4.92 -4.98 3.10
CA ARG A 15 -4.07 -5.01 4.29
C ARG A 15 -4.66 -5.90 5.37
N ARG A 16 -5.97 -5.86 5.56
CA ARG A 16 -6.63 -6.73 6.52
C ARG A 16 -6.50 -8.19 6.10
N GLN A 17 -6.65 -8.47 4.83
CA GLN A 17 -6.48 -9.82 4.32
C GLN A 17 -5.06 -10.31 4.52
N ILE A 18 -4.08 -9.45 4.33
CA ILE A 18 -2.69 -9.81 4.51
C ILE A 18 -2.42 -10.18 5.97
N VAL A 19 -2.92 -9.40 6.92
CA VAL A 19 -2.74 -9.69 8.33
C VAL A 19 -3.33 -11.05 8.68
N ARG A 20 -4.55 -11.30 8.23
CA ARG A 20 -5.21 -12.58 8.48
C ARG A 20 -4.45 -13.73 7.84
N HIS A 21 -3.98 -13.53 6.63
CA HIS A 21 -3.27 -14.57 5.90
C HIS A 21 -1.94 -14.92 6.55
N ARG A 22 -1.24 -13.91 7.05
CA ARG A 22 0.01 -14.15 7.79
C ARG A 22 -0.23 -15.01 9.02
N LYS A 23 -1.33 -14.75 9.71
CA LYS A 23 -1.68 -15.52 10.88
C LYS A 23 -1.96 -16.97 10.49
N GLU A 24 -2.67 -17.17 9.40
CA GLU A 24 -2.95 -18.51 8.89
C GLU A 24 -1.67 -19.25 8.56
N ILE A 25 -0.70 -18.56 7.96
CA ILE A 25 0.57 -19.16 7.64
C ILE A 25 1.30 -19.59 8.92
N GLN A 26 1.29 -18.76 9.94
CA GLN A 26 1.91 -19.12 11.21
C GLN A 26 1.25 -20.36 11.82
N ASP A 27 -0.06 -20.43 11.75
CA ASP A 27 -0.78 -21.58 12.29
C ASP A 27 -0.44 -22.84 11.52
N LEU A 28 -0.31 -22.75 10.20
CA LEU A 28 0.08 -23.89 9.38
C LEU A 28 1.50 -24.34 9.72
N GLN A 29 2.40 -23.40 9.92
CA GLN A 29 3.77 -23.72 10.27
C GLN A 29 3.85 -24.45 11.61
N ARG A 30 3.06 -24.00 12.58
CA ARG A 30 3.01 -24.67 13.88
C ARG A 30 2.48 -26.08 13.76
N ALA A 31 1.57 -26.31 12.84
CA ALA A 31 1.00 -27.63 12.61
C ALA A 31 1.88 -28.51 11.73
N GLY A 32 3.01 -27.99 11.26
CA GLY A 32 3.93 -28.75 10.41
C GLY A 32 3.43 -28.92 8.99
N ILE A 33 2.51 -28.07 8.56
CA ILE A 33 1.93 -28.14 7.21
C ILE A 33 2.71 -27.22 6.28
N ALA A 34 2.91 -27.67 5.04
CA ALA A 34 3.63 -26.87 4.06
C ALA A 34 2.87 -25.59 3.74
N THR A 35 3.59 -24.47 3.63
CA THR A 35 2.99 -23.15 3.43
C THR A 35 3.35 -22.52 2.09
N LYS A 36 3.94 -23.27 1.19
CA LYS A 36 4.44 -22.70 -0.08
C LYS A 36 3.37 -21.95 -0.84
N SER A 37 2.20 -22.59 -1.03
CA SER A 37 1.10 -21.95 -1.76
C SER A 37 0.61 -20.72 -1.04
N ALA A 38 0.53 -20.78 0.28
CA ALA A 38 0.07 -19.64 1.08
C ALA A 38 1.07 -18.50 1.00
N ASP A 39 2.37 -18.81 1.03
CA ASP A 39 3.42 -17.80 0.91
C ASP A 39 3.36 -17.11 -0.44
N GLU A 40 3.13 -17.86 -1.50
CA GLU A 40 3.02 -17.29 -2.84
C GLU A 40 1.83 -16.34 -2.94
N LEU A 41 0.71 -16.74 -2.36
CA LEU A 41 -0.45 -15.86 -2.35
C LEU A 41 -0.19 -14.58 -1.58
N LEU A 42 0.52 -14.69 -0.46
CA LEU A 42 0.87 -13.51 0.32
C LEU A 42 1.71 -12.53 -0.50
N VAL A 43 2.69 -13.04 -1.24
CA VAL A 43 3.53 -12.20 -2.09
C VAL A 43 2.68 -11.47 -3.12
N ARG A 44 1.71 -12.16 -3.72
CA ARG A 44 0.82 -11.54 -4.70
C ARG A 44 -0.03 -10.45 -4.06
N MET A 45 -0.54 -10.70 -2.87
CA MET A 45 -1.33 -9.69 -2.15
C MET A 45 -0.51 -8.45 -1.86
N GLN A 46 0.73 -8.63 -1.41
CA GLN A 46 1.61 -7.53 -1.10
C GLN A 46 1.97 -6.73 -2.35
N ALA A 47 2.22 -7.42 -3.46
CA ALA A 47 2.49 -6.75 -4.72
C ALA A 47 1.29 -5.92 -5.18
N LYS A 48 0.09 -6.45 -4.97
CA LYS A 48 -1.12 -5.73 -5.34
C LYS A 48 -1.30 -4.47 -4.49
N VAL A 49 -1.02 -4.57 -3.19
CA VAL A 49 -1.08 -3.40 -2.31
C VAL A 49 -0.06 -2.35 -2.76
N ASP A 50 1.16 -2.79 -3.08
CA ASP A 50 2.19 -1.85 -3.53
C ASP A 50 1.76 -1.12 -4.79
N GLY A 51 1.16 -1.84 -5.74
CA GLY A 51 0.64 -1.22 -6.96
C GLY A 51 -0.44 -0.21 -6.68
N LEU A 52 -1.36 -0.53 -5.76
CA LEU A 52 -2.42 0.39 -5.39
C LEU A 52 -1.88 1.61 -4.66
N CYS A 53 -0.85 1.43 -3.84
CA CYS A 53 -0.22 2.56 -3.16
C CYS A 53 0.44 3.50 -4.16
N GLU A 54 1.09 2.96 -5.18
CA GLU A 54 1.67 3.78 -6.24
C GLU A 54 0.58 4.56 -6.98
N GLU A 55 -0.52 3.89 -7.26
CA GLU A 55 -1.64 4.54 -7.93
C GLU A 55 -2.22 5.66 -7.07
N ARG A 56 -2.37 5.41 -5.77
CA ARG A 56 -2.84 6.43 -4.84
C ARG A 56 -1.91 7.64 -4.84
N ASP A 57 -0.61 7.39 -4.77
CA ASP A 57 0.36 8.47 -4.74
C ASP A 57 0.35 9.28 -6.03
N ARG A 58 0.14 8.61 -7.15
CA ARG A 58 0.05 9.28 -8.43
C ARG A 58 -1.16 10.21 -8.47
N LEU A 59 -2.31 9.72 -7.99
CA LEU A 59 -3.52 10.53 -7.98
C LEU A 59 -3.40 11.72 -7.05
N VAL A 60 -2.78 11.53 -5.90
CA VAL A 60 -2.53 12.63 -4.97
C VAL A 60 -1.60 13.65 -5.61
N GLY A 61 -0.57 13.18 -6.31
CA GLY A 61 0.34 14.07 -7.01
C GLY A 61 -0.36 14.88 -8.08
N ASP A 62 -1.24 14.26 -8.83
CA ASP A 62 -2.01 14.96 -9.85
C ASP A 62 -2.88 16.05 -9.24
N GLN A 63 -3.52 15.74 -8.12
CA GLN A 63 -4.34 16.73 -7.43
C GLN A 63 -3.52 17.93 -6.97
N ARG A 64 -2.31 17.66 -6.49
CA ARG A 64 -1.42 18.74 -6.05
C ARG A 64 -1.01 19.65 -7.20
N ARG A 65 -0.84 19.08 -8.38
CA ARG A 65 -0.47 19.89 -9.54
C ARG A 65 -1.53 20.89 -9.93
N LYS A 66 -2.78 20.61 -9.61
CA LYS A 66 -3.86 21.53 -9.92
C LYS A 66 -3.84 22.79 -9.05
N TYR A 67 -3.07 22.74 -7.96
CA TYR A 67 -3.00 23.87 -7.03
C TYR A 67 -1.56 24.31 -6.92
N PRO A 68 -1.13 25.22 -7.79
CA PRO A 68 0.29 25.57 -7.88
C PRO A 68 0.92 26.02 -6.58
N GLY A 69 0.16 26.61 -5.70
CA GLY A 69 0.70 27.10 -4.44
C GLY A 69 1.22 26.01 -3.54
N THR A 70 0.79 24.78 -3.72
CA THR A 70 1.18 23.70 -2.85
C THR A 70 2.51 23.07 -3.22
N ASP A 71 3.03 23.40 -4.37
CA ASP A 71 4.28 22.81 -4.81
C ASP A 71 5.44 23.16 -3.89
N LYS A 72 5.36 24.28 -3.26
CA LYS A 72 6.44 24.74 -2.41
C LYS A 72 6.61 23.90 -1.16
N VAL A 73 5.62 23.20 -0.82
CA VAL A 73 5.65 22.41 0.40
C VAL A 73 6.61 21.25 0.31
N ILE A 74 6.91 20.89 -0.86
CA ILE A 74 7.67 19.73 -1.04
C ILE A 74 9.06 19.92 -0.73
N ASN A 75 9.50 20.23 -0.25
CA ASN A 75 10.89 20.17 -0.02
C ASN A 75 11.29 20.00 1.30
N GLY A 76 10.85 19.61 0.89
CA GLY A 76 11.06 19.58 1.65
C GLY A 76 11.68 19.15 2.33
N PRO A 77 11.79 19.12 2.37
CA PRO A 77 12.22 19.00 2.97
C PRO A 77 12.92 19.04 3.46
N ILE A 78 12.93 19.07 3.36
CA ILE A 78 13.25 19.39 3.48
C ILE A 78 13.89 19.64 3.98
N GLU A 79 13.93 19.76 4.04
CA GLU A 79 14.20 20.28 4.29
C GLU A 79 14.63 20.41 4.94
N ARG A 80 14.48 20.34 5.22
CA ARG A 80 14.47 20.74 5.63
C ARG A 80 15.11 20.98 6.13
N ARG A 81 15.11 21.04 6.16
CA ARG A 81 15.30 21.60 6.32
C ARG A 81 15.90 22.14 6.61
N PHE A 82 15.86 22.32 6.65
CA PHE A 82 16.08 23.15 6.71
C PHE A 82 16.56 23.63 7.18
N ARG A 83 16.78 23.81 7.41
CA ARG A 83 16.83 24.60 7.82
C ARG A 83 17.07 24.94 8.39
#